data_009ba576ac63f82f2d8259a5700cc8c1
#
_entry.id   009ba576ac63f82f2d8259a5700cc8c1
#
_cell.length_a   1.000
_cell.length_b   1.000
_cell.length_c   1.000
_cell.angle_alpha   90.00
_cell.angle_beta   90.00
_cell.angle_gamma   90.00
#
_symmetry.space_group_name_H-M   'P 1'
#
loop_
_entity.id
_entity.type
_entity.pdbx_description
1 polymer ?
#
loop_
_entity_poly.entity_id
_entity_poly.type
_entity_poly.pdbx_seq_one_letter_code
_entity_poly.pdbx_strand_id
1 'polypeptide(L)'
;MSHPDPVIEVVDVEHTYKGDTKALAGVDLTIGRGEFVAIIGKNGSGKTTLAKHFNGLLRPTNSGGAVRLHTGEGKTIDTRGSRLHHLAATVGYVFQNPDRQIFHDTCREELEYGPRNLGADPATLAHQVSETLELVGLEGRAEANPIHLSRGERQRLAIASTLVMGCDVAVVDEPTTGQDRAESRKILDSLAHHHAQGRTVVIISHDMALVAEYATRVIAMRRGHVLADGTPAQVFSQREVLQETNIRPPQAAVLAAEIGLPGALTVDQAVRSMRDALLPTSRTPVSPIGEVE
;
A
#
# COMPACT_ATOMS: atom_id res chain seq x y z
N MET A 1 18.80 3.31 6.70
CA MET A 1 18.02 4.50 7.11
C MET A 1 17.23 4.12 8.33
N SER A 2 17.39 4.81 9.46
CA SER A 2 16.55 4.55 10.65
C SER A 2 15.17 5.12 10.39
N HIS A 3 14.14 4.27 10.32
CA HIS A 3 12.75 4.71 10.28
C HIS A 3 12.41 5.27 11.66
N PRO A 4 11.96 6.51 11.77
CA PRO A 4 11.83 7.19 13.06
C PRO A 4 10.72 6.61 13.97
N ASP A 5 9.79 5.81 13.42
CA ASP A 5 8.71 5.19 14.18
C ASP A 5 8.24 3.91 13.44
N PRO A 6 8.82 2.74 13.76
CA PRO A 6 8.44 1.50 13.09
C PRO A 6 7.02 1.08 13.48
N VAL A 7 6.23 0.60 12.51
CA VAL A 7 4.93 -0.06 12.75
C VAL A 7 5.01 -1.55 12.50
N ILE A 8 5.84 -1.99 11.54
CA ILE A 8 6.14 -3.40 11.27
C ILE A 8 7.65 -3.57 11.21
N GLU A 9 8.17 -4.53 11.95
CA GLU A 9 9.57 -4.98 11.92
C GLU A 9 9.61 -6.45 11.51
N VAL A 10 10.35 -6.76 10.47
CA VAL A 10 10.60 -8.12 9.95
C VAL A 10 12.07 -8.41 10.12
N VAL A 11 12.40 -9.50 10.80
CA VAL A 11 13.79 -9.87 11.12
C VAL A 11 14.04 -11.29 10.67
N ASP A 12 14.99 -11.47 9.76
CA ASP A 12 15.47 -12.76 9.23
C ASP A 12 14.32 -13.75 8.91
N VAL A 13 13.28 -13.26 8.22
CA VAL A 13 12.10 -14.08 7.92
C VAL A 13 12.36 -15.00 6.74
N GLU A 14 12.32 -16.31 7.01
CA GLU A 14 12.25 -17.35 6.00
C GLU A 14 10.86 -18.01 5.98
N HIS A 15 10.42 -18.37 4.78
CA HIS A 15 9.19 -19.15 4.62
C HIS A 15 9.32 -20.18 3.51
N THR A 16 9.12 -21.44 3.88
CA THR A 16 9.09 -22.57 2.96
C THR A 16 7.71 -23.22 3.02
N TYR A 17 7.03 -23.29 1.87
CA TYR A 17 5.76 -24.00 1.73
C TYR A 17 5.96 -25.51 1.71
N LYS A 18 4.89 -26.28 1.97
CA LYS A 18 4.89 -27.73 1.77
C LYS A 18 5.37 -28.07 0.36
N GLY A 19 6.34 -29.00 0.22
CA GLY A 19 6.97 -29.32 -1.06
C GLY A 19 8.24 -28.51 -1.35
N ASP A 20 8.92 -28.02 -0.31
CA ASP A 20 10.24 -27.38 -0.34
C ASP A 20 10.37 -26.12 -1.20
N THR A 21 9.26 -25.48 -1.50
CA THR A 21 9.28 -24.18 -2.20
C THR A 21 9.62 -23.06 -1.21
N LYS A 22 10.87 -22.59 -1.24
CA LYS A 22 11.32 -21.46 -0.43
C LYS A 22 10.80 -20.14 -1.03
N ALA A 23 9.84 -19.51 -0.37
CA ALA A 23 9.19 -18.30 -0.83
C ALA A 23 9.81 -17.02 -0.23
N LEU A 24 10.38 -17.11 0.97
CA LEU A 24 11.17 -16.05 1.60
C LEU A 24 12.50 -16.64 2.07
N ALA A 25 13.59 -15.88 1.95
CA ALA A 25 14.94 -16.39 2.14
C ALA A 25 15.79 -15.41 2.98
N GLY A 26 15.38 -15.17 4.23
CA GLY A 26 16.03 -14.26 5.14
C GLY A 26 15.70 -12.80 4.80
N VAL A 27 14.44 -12.40 5.04
CA VAL A 27 13.99 -11.03 4.77
C VAL A 27 14.11 -10.21 6.05
N ASP A 28 14.84 -9.10 5.93
CA ASP A 28 14.88 -8.01 6.91
C ASP A 28 14.20 -6.78 6.31
N LEU A 29 13.22 -6.21 7.01
CA LEU A 29 12.45 -5.07 6.55
C LEU A 29 11.82 -4.34 7.73
N THR A 30 11.83 -3.01 7.69
CA THR A 30 11.08 -2.17 8.62
C THR A 30 10.13 -1.27 7.83
N ILE A 31 8.85 -1.23 8.22
CA ILE A 31 7.86 -0.29 7.69
C ILE A 31 7.57 0.75 8.76
N GLY A 32 7.71 2.02 8.42
CA GLY A 32 7.43 3.17 9.28
C GLY A 32 5.95 3.48 9.34
N ARG A 33 5.53 4.10 10.42
CA ARG A 33 4.17 4.62 10.59
C ARG A 33 3.90 5.74 9.57
N GLY A 34 2.69 5.76 8.99
CA GLY A 34 2.29 6.77 8.01
C GLY A 34 3.01 6.67 6.66
N GLU A 35 3.63 5.54 6.32
CA GLU A 35 4.15 5.28 4.98
C GLU A 35 3.05 4.76 4.04
N PHE A 36 3.13 5.11 2.75
CA PHE A 36 2.42 4.42 1.68
C PHE A 36 3.44 3.58 0.89
N VAL A 37 3.50 2.30 1.20
CA VAL A 37 4.51 1.37 0.68
C VAL A 37 3.94 0.54 -0.46
N ALA A 38 4.64 0.44 -1.58
CA ALA A 38 4.33 -0.51 -2.64
C ALA A 38 5.37 -1.64 -2.67
N ILE A 39 4.93 -2.89 -2.53
CA ILE A 39 5.76 -4.08 -2.72
C ILE A 39 5.59 -4.55 -4.16
N ILE A 40 6.67 -4.53 -4.94
CA ILE A 40 6.68 -4.86 -6.36
C ILE A 40 7.62 -6.05 -6.65
N GLY A 41 7.43 -6.69 -7.80
CA GLY A 41 8.25 -7.83 -8.22
C GLY A 41 7.46 -8.81 -9.07
N LYS A 42 8.16 -9.71 -9.75
CA LYS A 42 7.56 -10.76 -10.59
C LYS A 42 6.67 -11.71 -9.76
N ASN A 43 5.73 -12.38 -10.43
CA ASN A 43 4.95 -13.46 -9.80
C ASN A 43 5.88 -14.54 -9.25
N GLY A 44 5.61 -15.01 -8.03
CA GLY A 44 6.47 -15.94 -7.30
C GLY A 44 7.71 -15.31 -6.63
N SER A 45 7.85 -13.98 -6.59
CA SER A 45 8.97 -13.33 -5.89
C SER A 45 8.85 -13.31 -4.36
N GLY A 46 7.70 -13.68 -3.80
CA GLY A 46 7.47 -13.73 -2.34
C GLY A 46 6.60 -12.60 -1.77
N LYS A 47 6.11 -11.64 -2.58
CA LYS A 47 5.34 -10.45 -2.13
C LYS A 47 4.14 -10.80 -1.23
N THR A 48 3.21 -11.59 -1.76
CA THR A 48 2.02 -12.04 -1.01
C THR A 48 2.39 -12.86 0.23
N THR A 49 3.46 -13.66 0.13
CA THR A 49 3.98 -14.41 1.28
C THR A 49 4.49 -13.46 2.35
N LEU A 50 5.31 -12.47 2.01
CA LEU A 50 5.81 -11.46 2.94
C LEU A 50 4.64 -10.68 3.58
N ALA A 51 3.71 -10.18 2.77
CA ALA A 51 2.56 -9.42 3.25
C ALA A 51 1.69 -10.21 4.25
N LYS A 52 1.51 -11.52 4.03
CA LYS A 52 0.78 -12.40 4.95
C LYS A 52 1.49 -12.63 6.29
N HIS A 53 2.78 -12.36 6.38
CA HIS A 53 3.50 -12.40 7.66
C HIS A 53 3.22 -11.15 8.50
N PHE A 54 2.90 -10.02 7.88
CA PHE A 54 2.64 -8.77 8.61
C PHE A 54 1.45 -8.86 9.57
N ASN A 55 0.43 -9.63 9.21
CA ASN A 55 -0.76 -9.83 10.06
C ASN A 55 -0.84 -11.22 10.70
N GLY A 56 0.22 -12.03 10.60
CA GLY A 56 0.29 -13.37 11.19
C GLY A 56 -0.53 -14.45 10.48
N LEU A 57 -1.09 -14.20 9.28
CA LEU A 57 -1.71 -15.24 8.44
C LEU A 57 -0.71 -16.33 8.04
N LEU A 58 0.55 -15.95 7.85
CA LEU A 58 1.69 -16.84 7.77
C LEU A 58 2.67 -16.53 8.90
N ARG A 59 3.46 -17.54 9.26
CA ARG A 59 4.50 -17.42 10.28
C ARG A 59 5.83 -17.86 9.71
N PRO A 60 6.96 -17.28 10.17
CA PRO A 60 8.28 -17.72 9.76
C PRO A 60 8.48 -19.22 9.99
N THR A 61 9.08 -19.91 9.03
CA THR A 61 9.39 -21.35 9.14
C THR A 61 10.73 -21.61 9.80
N ASN A 62 11.64 -20.63 9.81
CA ASN A 62 12.89 -20.68 10.57
C ASN A 62 12.68 -20.28 12.03
N SER A 63 13.55 -20.76 12.92
CA SER A 63 13.46 -20.50 14.36
C SER A 63 13.82 -19.06 14.74
N GLY A 64 14.76 -18.44 14.01
CA GLY A 64 15.24 -17.07 14.26
C GLY A 64 14.34 -15.98 13.70
N GLY A 65 13.53 -16.29 12.68
CA GLY A 65 12.69 -15.29 12.02
C GLY A 65 11.59 -14.76 12.94
N ALA A 66 11.37 -13.44 12.89
CA ALA A 66 10.34 -12.77 13.69
C ALA A 66 9.66 -11.65 12.89
N VAL A 67 8.37 -11.43 13.16
CA VAL A 67 7.64 -10.25 12.72
C VAL A 67 7.00 -9.61 13.95
N ARG A 68 7.34 -8.35 14.19
CA ARG A 68 6.87 -7.55 15.31
C ARG A 68 6.04 -6.38 14.83
N LEU A 69 4.92 -6.14 15.51
CA LEU A 69 4.06 -4.99 15.30
C LEU A 69 4.25 -4.02 16.46
N HIS A 70 4.46 -2.75 16.15
CA HIS A 70 4.59 -1.68 17.12
C HIS A 70 3.31 -0.84 17.10
N THR A 71 2.51 -0.90 18.17
CA THR A 71 1.25 -0.14 18.29
C THR A 71 1.52 1.31 18.65
N GLY A 72 0.55 2.19 18.33
CA GLY A 72 0.63 3.61 18.75
C GLY A 72 0.68 3.83 20.27
N GLU A 73 0.35 2.80 21.08
CA GLU A 73 0.47 2.81 22.54
C GLU A 73 1.87 2.41 23.06
N GLY A 74 2.84 2.22 22.17
CA GLY A 74 4.20 1.81 22.55
C GLY A 74 4.36 0.33 22.89
N LYS A 75 3.37 -0.52 22.58
CA LYS A 75 3.46 -1.97 22.77
C LYS A 75 4.05 -2.64 21.55
N THR A 76 4.89 -3.65 21.76
CA THR A 76 5.40 -4.53 20.70
C THR A 76 4.71 -5.89 20.80
N ILE A 77 4.15 -6.35 19.68
CA ILE A 77 3.43 -7.63 19.57
C ILE A 77 4.18 -8.53 18.58
N ASP A 78 4.67 -9.68 19.05
CA ASP A 78 5.22 -10.71 18.16
C ASP A 78 4.09 -11.50 17.51
N THR A 79 4.07 -11.57 16.17
CA THR A 79 3.02 -12.26 15.43
C THR A 79 3.03 -13.77 15.68
N ARG A 80 4.17 -14.36 16.03
CA ARG A 80 4.32 -15.81 16.23
C ARG A 80 3.51 -16.31 17.42
N GLY A 81 3.47 -15.55 18.51
CA GLY A 81 2.77 -15.90 19.76
C GLY A 81 1.34 -15.38 19.84
N SER A 82 0.91 -14.52 18.92
CA SER A 82 -0.34 -13.79 19.03
C SER A 82 -1.48 -14.47 18.27
N ARG A 83 -2.72 -14.25 18.75
CA ARG A 83 -3.93 -14.70 18.05
C ARG A 83 -4.27 -13.74 16.89
N LEU A 84 -4.76 -14.29 15.78
CA LEU A 84 -5.06 -13.51 14.56
C LEU A 84 -5.99 -12.32 14.79
N HIS A 85 -7.03 -12.46 15.62
CA HIS A 85 -7.97 -11.37 15.87
C HIS A 85 -7.33 -10.19 16.62
N HIS A 86 -6.31 -10.43 17.46
CA HIS A 86 -5.57 -9.33 18.09
C HIS A 86 -4.67 -8.61 17.07
N LEU A 87 -4.06 -9.37 16.14
CA LEU A 87 -3.22 -8.79 15.08
C LEU A 87 -4.06 -8.00 14.07
N ALA A 88 -5.28 -8.45 13.77
CA ALA A 88 -6.21 -7.79 12.85
C ALA A 88 -6.62 -6.38 13.30
N ALA A 89 -6.61 -6.10 14.61
CA ALA A 89 -6.83 -4.77 15.14
C ALA A 89 -5.72 -3.78 14.73
N THR A 90 -4.49 -4.28 14.54
CA THR A 90 -3.33 -3.46 14.16
C THR A 90 -3.08 -3.50 12.66
N VAL A 91 -3.15 -4.70 12.03
CA VAL A 91 -2.86 -4.92 10.61
C VAL A 91 -4.04 -5.58 9.93
N GLY A 92 -4.84 -4.79 9.21
CA GLY A 92 -5.90 -5.29 8.33
C GLY A 92 -5.32 -5.83 7.03
N TYR A 93 -5.94 -6.86 6.46
CA TYR A 93 -5.50 -7.49 5.21
C TYR A 93 -6.66 -7.64 4.23
N VAL A 94 -6.48 -7.13 3.02
CA VAL A 94 -7.41 -7.28 1.89
C VAL A 94 -6.84 -8.29 0.92
N PHE A 95 -7.59 -9.35 0.65
CA PHE A 95 -7.17 -10.40 -0.28
C PHE A 95 -7.33 -9.96 -1.75
N GLN A 96 -6.48 -10.50 -2.62
CA GLN A 96 -6.52 -10.26 -4.07
C GLN A 96 -7.89 -10.58 -4.69
N ASN A 97 -8.58 -11.62 -4.20
CA ASN A 97 -9.93 -11.96 -4.63
C ASN A 97 -10.93 -11.59 -3.54
N PRO A 98 -11.80 -10.58 -3.75
CA PRO A 98 -12.79 -10.14 -2.77
C PRO A 98 -13.80 -11.23 -2.39
N ASP A 99 -14.10 -12.17 -3.31
CA ASP A 99 -15.04 -13.28 -3.06
C ASP A 99 -14.55 -14.28 -1.98
N ARG A 100 -13.27 -14.18 -1.59
CA ARG A 100 -12.71 -14.95 -0.46
C ARG A 100 -12.81 -14.25 0.89
N GLN A 101 -13.21 -12.99 0.88
CA GLN A 101 -13.28 -12.14 2.07
C GLN A 101 -14.72 -11.85 2.44
N ILE A 102 -15.57 -11.56 1.45
CA ILE A 102 -16.98 -11.17 1.63
C ILE A 102 -17.82 -12.42 1.89
N PHE A 103 -18.61 -12.41 2.96
CA PHE A 103 -19.43 -13.57 3.35
C PHE A 103 -20.78 -13.22 4.01
N HIS A 104 -21.11 -11.93 4.21
CA HIS A 104 -22.40 -11.49 4.72
C HIS A 104 -23.41 -11.22 3.61
N ASP A 105 -24.70 -11.19 3.99
CA ASP A 105 -25.81 -10.99 3.06
C ASP A 105 -26.03 -9.53 2.68
N THR A 106 -25.52 -8.58 3.47
CA THR A 106 -25.59 -7.15 3.16
C THR A 106 -24.20 -6.48 3.27
N CYS A 107 -24.01 -5.38 2.52
CA CYS A 107 -22.79 -4.59 2.62
C CYS A 107 -22.62 -3.99 4.02
N ARG A 108 -23.70 -3.61 4.68
CA ARG A 108 -23.72 -3.13 6.07
C ARG A 108 -23.14 -4.17 7.02
N GLU A 109 -23.70 -5.37 7.01
CA GLU A 109 -23.27 -6.47 7.89
C GLU A 109 -21.80 -6.82 7.67
N GLU A 110 -21.36 -6.81 6.41
CA GLU A 110 -19.95 -7.04 6.04
C GLU A 110 -19.01 -6.02 6.69
N LEU A 111 -19.38 -4.73 6.69
CA LEU A 111 -18.57 -3.69 7.33
C LEU A 111 -18.65 -3.72 8.86
N GLU A 112 -19.80 -4.05 9.42
CA GLU A 112 -20.01 -4.07 10.88
C GLU A 112 -19.31 -5.25 11.57
N TYR A 113 -19.06 -6.33 10.85
CA TYR A 113 -18.54 -7.58 11.43
C TYR A 113 -17.18 -7.40 12.13
N GLY A 114 -16.21 -6.79 11.46
CA GLY A 114 -14.87 -6.58 12.02
C GLY A 114 -14.89 -5.71 13.28
N PRO A 115 -15.43 -4.50 13.22
CA PRO A 115 -15.51 -3.59 14.36
C PRO A 115 -16.31 -4.19 15.55
N ARG A 116 -17.42 -4.88 15.30
CA ARG A 116 -18.20 -5.56 16.37
C ARG A 116 -17.35 -6.59 17.11
N ASN A 117 -16.55 -7.39 16.39
CA ASN A 117 -15.65 -8.37 17.01
C ASN A 117 -14.51 -7.71 17.80
N LEU A 118 -14.17 -6.47 17.48
CA LEU A 118 -13.18 -5.66 18.21
C LEU A 118 -13.80 -4.85 19.36
N GLY A 119 -15.13 -4.96 19.59
CA GLY A 119 -15.83 -4.30 20.69
C GLY A 119 -16.23 -2.87 20.39
N ALA A 120 -16.39 -2.49 19.11
CA ALA A 120 -16.86 -1.15 18.74
C ALA A 120 -18.25 -0.85 19.32
N ASP A 121 -18.44 0.38 19.75
CA ASP A 121 -19.72 0.86 20.23
C ASP A 121 -20.77 0.91 19.11
N PRO A 122 -21.93 0.24 19.25
CA PRO A 122 -22.97 0.23 18.22
C PRO A 122 -23.47 1.64 17.83
N ALA A 123 -23.44 2.60 18.74
CA ALA A 123 -23.92 3.95 18.48
C ALA A 123 -23.04 4.71 17.47
N THR A 124 -21.74 4.50 17.52
CA THR A 124 -20.76 5.12 16.60
C THR A 124 -20.57 4.29 15.33
N LEU A 125 -20.75 2.98 15.41
CA LEU A 125 -20.51 2.05 14.31
C LEU A 125 -21.36 2.34 13.07
N ALA A 126 -22.65 2.63 13.25
CA ALA A 126 -23.54 2.93 12.13
C ALA A 126 -23.07 4.16 11.31
N HIS A 127 -22.53 5.16 11.98
CA HIS A 127 -21.97 6.35 11.34
C HIS A 127 -20.67 6.01 10.59
N GLN A 128 -19.75 5.28 11.24
CA GLN A 128 -18.49 4.83 10.64
C GLN A 128 -18.72 3.99 9.38
N VAL A 129 -19.71 3.09 9.41
CA VAL A 129 -20.10 2.28 8.25
C VAL A 129 -20.60 3.16 7.10
N SER A 130 -21.46 4.14 7.40
CA SER A 130 -21.98 5.06 6.38
C SER A 130 -20.87 5.89 5.73
N GLU A 131 -19.99 6.48 6.53
CA GLU A 131 -18.83 7.26 6.04
C GLU A 131 -17.87 6.39 5.20
N THR A 132 -17.66 5.13 5.64
CA THR A 132 -16.76 4.22 4.91
C THR A 132 -17.37 3.79 3.57
N LEU A 133 -18.70 3.54 3.52
CA LEU A 133 -19.38 3.25 2.25
C LEU A 133 -19.31 4.43 1.28
N GLU A 134 -19.47 5.66 1.77
CA GLU A 134 -19.33 6.87 0.97
C GLU A 134 -17.89 7.00 0.45
N LEU A 135 -16.87 6.82 1.32
CA LEU A 135 -15.46 6.88 0.96
C LEU A 135 -15.10 5.96 -0.21
N VAL A 136 -15.69 4.76 -0.25
CA VAL A 136 -15.42 3.79 -1.32
C VAL A 136 -16.40 3.88 -2.50
N GLY A 137 -17.30 4.88 -2.52
CA GLY A 137 -18.31 5.07 -3.58
C GLY A 137 -19.34 3.95 -3.63
N LEU A 138 -19.80 3.51 -2.47
CA LEU A 138 -20.89 2.54 -2.27
C LEU A 138 -22.03 3.13 -1.44
N GLU A 139 -22.18 4.45 -1.41
CA GLU A 139 -23.33 5.14 -0.82
C GLU A 139 -24.63 4.60 -1.43
N GLY A 140 -25.63 4.38 -0.60
CA GLY A 140 -26.91 3.79 -1.03
C GLY A 140 -26.90 2.26 -1.27
N ARG A 141 -25.73 1.60 -1.08
CA ARG A 141 -25.61 0.14 -1.22
C ARG A 141 -25.59 -0.62 0.12
N ALA A 142 -25.81 0.05 1.24
CA ALA A 142 -25.72 -0.57 2.57
C ALA A 142 -26.54 -1.86 2.71
N GLU A 143 -27.78 -1.86 2.20
CA GLU A 143 -28.70 -3.01 2.27
C GLU A 143 -28.59 -3.94 1.05
N ALA A 144 -27.69 -3.65 0.09
CA ALA A 144 -27.52 -4.50 -1.08
C ALA A 144 -26.77 -5.79 -0.70
N ASN A 145 -27.20 -6.91 -1.31
CA ASN A 145 -26.46 -8.15 -1.20
C ASN A 145 -25.20 -8.07 -2.07
N PRO A 146 -23.99 -8.35 -1.52
CA PRO A 146 -22.72 -8.25 -2.23
C PRO A 146 -22.64 -9.09 -3.52
N ILE A 147 -23.42 -10.15 -3.63
CA ILE A 147 -23.46 -11.01 -4.85
C ILE A 147 -23.97 -10.25 -6.08
N HIS A 148 -24.77 -9.20 -5.87
CA HIS A 148 -25.29 -8.36 -6.94
C HIS A 148 -24.38 -7.18 -7.31
N LEU A 149 -23.29 -7.00 -6.60
CA LEU A 149 -22.29 -5.99 -6.90
C LEU A 149 -21.40 -6.43 -8.07
N SER A 150 -20.95 -5.46 -8.87
CA SER A 150 -19.88 -5.69 -9.84
C SER A 150 -18.59 -6.12 -9.14
N ARG A 151 -17.64 -6.66 -9.89
CA ARG A 151 -16.33 -7.04 -9.34
C ARG A 151 -15.60 -5.85 -8.69
N GLY A 152 -15.66 -4.67 -9.32
CA GLY A 152 -15.06 -3.45 -8.79
C GLY A 152 -15.72 -3.01 -7.48
N GLU A 153 -17.05 -3.04 -7.42
CA GLU A 153 -17.80 -2.74 -6.19
C GLU A 153 -17.46 -3.73 -5.07
N ARG A 154 -17.37 -5.05 -5.36
CA ARG A 154 -16.93 -6.05 -4.36
C ARG A 154 -15.50 -5.80 -3.88
N GLN A 155 -14.59 -5.41 -4.77
CA GLN A 155 -13.23 -5.05 -4.36
C GLN A 155 -13.23 -3.84 -3.41
N ARG A 156 -14.01 -2.81 -3.72
CA ARG A 156 -14.16 -1.64 -2.84
C ARG A 156 -14.82 -2.00 -1.51
N LEU A 157 -15.81 -2.90 -1.52
CA LEU A 157 -16.43 -3.41 -0.29
C LEU A 157 -15.43 -4.16 0.59
N ALA A 158 -14.59 -5.03 0.01
CA ALA A 158 -13.55 -5.75 0.74
C ALA A 158 -12.48 -4.81 1.34
N ILE A 159 -12.17 -3.71 0.66
CA ILE A 159 -11.30 -2.66 1.19
C ILE A 159 -12.02 -1.93 2.33
N ALA A 160 -13.28 -1.55 2.13
CA ALA A 160 -14.09 -0.86 3.12
C ALA A 160 -14.23 -1.65 4.43
N SER A 161 -14.44 -2.99 4.34
CA SER A 161 -14.52 -3.86 5.54
C SER A 161 -13.22 -3.91 6.35
N THR A 162 -12.09 -3.58 5.71
CA THR A 162 -10.81 -3.44 6.40
C THR A 162 -10.59 -2.02 6.94
N LEU A 163 -10.93 -0.98 6.15
CA LEU A 163 -10.72 0.42 6.56
C LEU A 163 -11.61 0.81 7.74
N VAL A 164 -12.86 0.34 7.79
CA VAL A 164 -13.81 0.63 8.88
C VAL A 164 -13.32 0.14 10.25
N MET A 165 -12.42 -0.85 10.27
CA MET A 165 -11.80 -1.34 11.52
C MET A 165 -10.85 -0.33 12.15
N GLY A 166 -10.42 0.71 11.44
CA GLY A 166 -9.49 1.72 11.93
C GLY A 166 -8.09 1.20 12.28
N CYS A 167 -7.64 0.11 11.64
CA CYS A 167 -6.33 -0.49 11.89
C CYS A 167 -5.17 0.47 11.58
N ASP A 168 -4.02 0.30 12.26
CA ASP A 168 -2.83 1.15 12.05
C ASP A 168 -2.23 0.95 10.66
N VAL A 169 -2.35 -0.27 10.11
CA VAL A 169 -1.82 -0.66 8.81
C VAL A 169 -2.88 -1.36 7.98
N ALA A 170 -3.12 -0.89 6.76
CA ALA A 170 -3.91 -1.59 5.75
C ALA A 170 -2.99 -2.25 4.72
N VAL A 171 -3.00 -3.58 4.65
CA VAL A 171 -2.27 -4.36 3.65
C VAL A 171 -3.23 -4.80 2.57
N VAL A 172 -2.98 -4.44 1.30
CA VAL A 172 -3.89 -4.71 0.20
C VAL A 172 -3.15 -5.45 -0.93
N ASP A 173 -3.54 -6.70 -1.14
CA ASP A 173 -2.90 -7.57 -2.12
C ASP A 173 -3.56 -7.41 -3.50
N GLU A 174 -2.84 -6.81 -4.44
CA GLU A 174 -3.23 -6.57 -5.83
C GLU A 174 -4.63 -5.92 -6.00
N PRO A 175 -4.90 -4.76 -5.41
CA PRO A 175 -6.23 -4.17 -5.34
C PRO A 175 -6.84 -3.83 -6.71
N THR A 176 -6.02 -3.60 -7.73
CA THR A 176 -6.45 -3.09 -9.04
C THR A 176 -6.49 -4.15 -10.13
N THR A 177 -6.20 -5.43 -9.79
CA THR A 177 -6.18 -6.52 -10.77
C THR A 177 -7.55 -6.76 -11.39
N GLY A 178 -7.61 -6.63 -12.74
CA GLY A 178 -8.84 -6.82 -13.52
C GLY A 178 -9.83 -5.68 -13.41
N GLN A 179 -9.39 -4.50 -12.95
CA GLN A 179 -10.14 -3.26 -12.94
C GLN A 179 -9.70 -2.36 -14.10
N ASP A 180 -10.60 -1.52 -14.58
CA ASP A 180 -10.21 -0.43 -15.47
C ASP A 180 -9.49 0.69 -14.70
N ARG A 181 -8.99 1.70 -15.43
CA ARG A 181 -8.21 2.77 -14.81
C ARG A 181 -9.04 3.65 -13.87
N ALA A 182 -10.33 3.87 -14.16
CA ALA A 182 -11.19 4.70 -13.33
C ALA A 182 -11.50 4.00 -12.01
N GLU A 183 -11.84 2.71 -12.05
CA GLU A 183 -12.07 1.91 -10.85
C GLU A 183 -10.78 1.74 -10.02
N SER A 184 -9.64 1.52 -10.69
CA SER A 184 -8.34 1.43 -10.01
C SER A 184 -8.00 2.71 -9.24
N ARG A 185 -8.32 3.89 -9.81
CA ARG A 185 -8.12 5.17 -9.11
C ARG A 185 -9.03 5.32 -7.91
N LYS A 186 -10.33 5.03 -8.03
CA LYS A 186 -11.26 5.07 -6.89
C LYS A 186 -10.76 4.23 -5.71
N ILE A 187 -10.24 3.04 -6.01
CA ILE A 187 -9.66 2.14 -5.01
C ILE A 187 -8.46 2.80 -4.33
N LEU A 188 -7.51 3.32 -5.10
CA LEU A 188 -6.30 3.92 -4.53
C LEU A 188 -6.57 5.27 -3.86
N ASP A 189 -7.54 6.05 -4.32
CA ASP A 189 -7.99 7.29 -3.68
C ASP A 189 -8.56 7.01 -2.28
N SER A 190 -9.31 5.91 -2.10
CA SER A 190 -9.80 5.48 -0.78
C SER A 190 -8.64 5.11 0.16
N LEU A 191 -7.62 4.42 -0.35
CA LEU A 191 -6.42 4.08 0.41
C LEU A 191 -5.57 5.32 0.71
N ALA A 192 -5.45 6.25 -0.25
CA ALA A 192 -4.76 7.52 -0.06
C ALA A 192 -5.46 8.41 0.98
N HIS A 193 -6.80 8.41 1.02
CA HIS A 193 -7.55 9.09 2.07
C HIS A 193 -7.22 8.50 3.46
N HIS A 194 -7.20 7.18 3.58
CA HIS A 194 -6.81 6.50 4.83
C HIS A 194 -5.37 6.84 5.25
N HIS A 195 -4.44 6.87 4.28
CA HIS A 195 -3.06 7.30 4.51
C HIS A 195 -2.97 8.77 4.96
N ALA A 196 -3.76 9.68 4.38
CA ALA A 196 -3.79 11.09 4.76
C ALA A 196 -4.25 11.31 6.20
N GLN A 197 -4.94 10.33 6.80
CA GLN A 197 -5.29 10.32 8.23
C GLN A 197 -4.15 9.84 9.13
N GLY A 198 -2.93 9.69 8.60
CA GLY A 198 -1.74 9.22 9.32
C GLY A 198 -1.61 7.70 9.43
N ARG A 199 -2.47 6.93 8.75
CA ARG A 199 -2.41 5.47 8.74
C ARG A 199 -1.37 4.97 7.73
N THR A 200 -0.84 3.78 7.96
CA THR A 200 0.10 3.14 7.06
C THR A 200 -0.64 2.29 6.03
N VAL A 201 -0.24 2.39 4.77
CA VAL A 201 -0.80 1.58 3.68
C VAL A 201 0.32 0.78 3.02
N VAL A 202 0.09 -0.52 2.84
CA VAL A 202 0.99 -1.41 2.10
C VAL A 202 0.22 -2.05 0.95
N ILE A 203 0.59 -1.76 -0.28
CA ILE A 203 -0.01 -2.40 -1.45
C ILE A 203 0.97 -3.37 -2.11
N ILE A 204 0.47 -4.49 -2.59
CA ILE A 204 1.17 -5.29 -3.59
C ILE A 204 0.59 -4.90 -4.94
N SER A 205 1.42 -4.49 -5.88
CA SER A 205 0.94 -4.07 -7.20
C SER A 205 1.93 -4.42 -8.30
N HIS A 206 1.39 -4.65 -9.49
CA HIS A 206 2.13 -4.76 -10.75
C HIS A 206 1.85 -3.57 -11.70
N ASP A 207 1.02 -2.61 -11.30
CA ASP A 207 0.77 -1.37 -12.02
C ASP A 207 1.75 -0.27 -11.58
N MET A 208 2.85 -0.14 -12.30
CA MET A 208 3.91 0.79 -11.94
C MET A 208 3.50 2.26 -12.12
N ALA A 209 2.49 2.56 -12.94
CA ALA A 209 1.99 3.92 -13.09
C ALA A 209 1.25 4.36 -11.81
N LEU A 210 0.42 3.48 -11.26
CA LEU A 210 -0.27 3.73 -10.00
C LEU A 210 0.70 3.71 -8.81
N VAL A 211 1.69 2.81 -8.81
CA VAL A 211 2.76 2.81 -7.78
C VAL A 211 3.50 4.15 -7.77
N ALA A 212 3.84 4.69 -8.94
CA ALA A 212 4.53 5.98 -9.05
C ALA A 212 3.65 7.17 -8.63
N GLU A 213 2.33 7.05 -8.76
CA GLU A 213 1.37 8.11 -8.42
C GLU A 213 1.09 8.17 -6.91
N TYR A 214 0.99 7.01 -6.23
CA TYR A 214 0.50 6.94 -4.84
C TYR A 214 1.56 6.57 -3.81
N ALA A 215 2.53 5.73 -4.15
CA ALA A 215 3.49 5.23 -3.16
C ALA A 215 4.55 6.27 -2.79
N THR A 216 4.84 6.37 -1.49
CA THR A 216 5.98 7.16 -0.98
C THR A 216 7.27 6.33 -0.93
N ARG A 217 7.13 5.00 -0.85
CA ARG A 217 8.24 4.04 -0.80
C ARG A 217 7.92 2.80 -1.63
N VAL A 218 8.93 2.25 -2.26
CA VAL A 218 8.84 1.04 -3.09
C VAL A 218 9.85 0.01 -2.61
N ILE A 219 9.37 -1.23 -2.41
CA ILE A 219 10.18 -2.39 -2.06
C ILE A 219 10.12 -3.36 -3.22
N ALA A 220 11.24 -3.58 -3.90
CA ALA A 220 11.35 -4.50 -5.02
C ALA A 220 11.83 -5.87 -4.55
N MET A 221 11.07 -6.93 -4.85
CA MET A 221 11.35 -8.29 -4.42
C MET A 221 11.67 -9.23 -5.57
N ARG A 222 12.60 -10.16 -5.33
CA ARG A 222 12.95 -11.26 -6.24
C ARG A 222 13.37 -12.49 -5.45
N ARG A 223 12.79 -13.67 -5.80
CA ARG A 223 13.17 -14.99 -5.22
C ARG A 223 13.25 -15.00 -3.70
N GLY A 224 12.31 -14.32 -3.05
CA GLY A 224 12.24 -14.28 -1.59
C GLY A 224 13.18 -13.28 -0.90
N HIS A 225 13.87 -12.42 -1.66
CA HIS A 225 14.74 -11.36 -1.13
C HIS A 225 14.23 -9.98 -1.51
N VAL A 226 14.54 -8.97 -0.70
CA VAL A 226 14.43 -7.56 -1.04
C VAL A 226 15.68 -7.17 -1.84
N LEU A 227 15.49 -6.68 -3.08
CA LEU A 227 16.57 -6.23 -3.95
C LEU A 227 16.79 -4.73 -3.88
N ALA A 228 15.71 -3.97 -3.74
CA ALA A 228 15.77 -2.53 -3.61
C ALA A 228 14.68 -2.04 -2.69
N ASP A 229 14.97 -0.96 -1.99
CA ASP A 229 14.11 -0.30 -1.04
C ASP A 229 14.41 1.20 -1.07
N GLY A 230 13.41 2.03 -1.36
CA GLY A 230 13.61 3.46 -1.49
C GLY A 230 12.39 4.19 -2.05
N THR A 231 12.55 5.45 -2.38
CA THR A 231 11.50 6.21 -3.06
C THR A 231 11.24 5.63 -4.46
N PRO A 232 10.03 5.84 -5.03
CA PRO A 232 9.74 5.40 -6.40
C PRO A 232 10.80 5.86 -7.41
N ALA A 233 11.29 7.11 -7.29
CA ALA A 233 12.33 7.64 -8.17
C ALA A 233 13.66 6.89 -8.04
N GLN A 234 14.06 6.56 -6.81
CA GLN A 234 15.28 5.79 -6.55
C GLN A 234 15.20 4.37 -7.11
N VAL A 235 14.07 3.68 -6.89
CA VAL A 235 13.93 2.29 -7.33
C VAL A 235 13.78 2.20 -8.85
N PHE A 236 12.97 3.07 -9.46
CA PHE A 236 12.75 3.06 -10.91
C PHE A 236 13.95 3.59 -11.72
N SER A 237 14.94 4.24 -11.11
CA SER A 237 16.21 4.60 -11.76
C SER A 237 17.21 3.45 -11.82
N GLN A 238 17.06 2.39 -11.02
CA GLN A 238 17.99 1.26 -10.93
C GLN A 238 17.73 0.24 -12.05
N ARG A 239 18.37 0.40 -13.19
CA ARG A 239 18.19 -0.47 -14.38
C ARG A 239 18.37 -1.96 -14.08
N GLU A 240 19.37 -2.31 -13.28
CA GLU A 240 19.66 -3.69 -12.89
C GLU A 240 18.50 -4.31 -12.10
N VAL A 241 17.97 -3.58 -11.11
CA VAL A 241 16.82 -4.02 -10.31
C VAL A 241 15.59 -4.24 -11.21
N LEU A 242 15.31 -3.31 -12.13
CA LEU A 242 14.21 -3.42 -13.07
C LEU A 242 14.34 -4.65 -14.00
N GLN A 243 15.53 -4.89 -14.52
CA GLN A 243 15.82 -6.08 -15.34
C GLN A 243 15.68 -7.37 -14.53
N GLU A 244 16.26 -7.43 -13.36
CA GLU A 244 16.22 -8.60 -12.49
C GLU A 244 14.82 -8.94 -12.00
N THR A 245 14.00 -7.94 -11.67
CA THR A 245 12.62 -8.12 -11.25
C THR A 245 11.64 -8.26 -12.42
N ASN A 246 12.11 -8.05 -13.67
CA ASN A 246 11.29 -7.98 -14.88
C ASN A 246 10.14 -6.96 -14.77
N ILE A 247 10.42 -5.85 -14.09
CA ILE A 247 9.50 -4.73 -13.93
C ILE A 247 9.79 -3.69 -15.01
N ARG A 248 8.75 -3.22 -15.66
CA ARG A 248 8.83 -2.07 -16.57
C ARG A 248 8.50 -0.80 -15.79
N PRO A 249 9.38 0.20 -15.79
CA PRO A 249 9.07 1.47 -15.14
C PRO A 249 7.86 2.15 -15.79
N PRO A 250 7.23 3.13 -15.14
CA PRO A 250 6.16 3.92 -15.74
C PRO A 250 6.60 4.48 -17.09
N GLN A 251 5.69 4.47 -18.09
CA GLN A 251 6.01 5.00 -19.43
C GLN A 251 6.44 6.47 -19.38
N ALA A 252 5.80 7.25 -18.50
CA ALA A 252 6.17 8.65 -18.27
C ALA A 252 7.63 8.79 -17.80
N ALA A 253 8.11 7.87 -16.94
CA ALA A 253 9.49 7.88 -16.47
C ALA A 253 10.50 7.55 -17.58
N VAL A 254 10.16 6.60 -18.45
CA VAL A 254 10.99 6.25 -19.62
C VAL A 254 11.11 7.45 -20.57
N LEU A 255 9.98 8.04 -20.95
CA LEU A 255 9.93 9.20 -21.83
C LEU A 255 10.67 10.41 -21.22
N ALA A 256 10.43 10.70 -19.95
CA ALA A 256 11.09 11.80 -19.26
C ALA A 256 12.63 11.64 -19.23
N ALA A 257 13.12 10.42 -19.02
CA ALA A 257 14.55 10.13 -19.06
C ALA A 257 15.15 10.35 -20.46
N GLU A 258 14.44 9.96 -21.53
CA GLU A 258 14.87 10.16 -22.93
C GLU A 258 14.97 11.62 -23.34
N ILE A 259 14.11 12.49 -22.81
CA ILE A 259 14.12 13.93 -23.08
C ILE A 259 14.94 14.74 -22.07
N GLY A 260 15.76 14.07 -21.24
CA GLY A 260 16.67 14.71 -20.30
C GLY A 260 16.03 15.25 -19.02
N LEU A 261 14.86 14.73 -18.63
CA LEU A 261 14.14 15.07 -17.40
C LEU A 261 14.13 13.88 -16.43
N PRO A 262 15.27 13.36 -15.97
CA PRO A 262 15.31 12.20 -15.09
C PRO A 262 14.61 12.52 -13.75
N GLY A 263 13.84 11.52 -13.24
CA GLY A 263 13.15 11.62 -11.94
C GLY A 263 11.66 11.95 -12.03
N ALA A 264 11.15 12.40 -13.18
CA ALA A 264 9.72 12.51 -13.39
C ALA A 264 9.12 11.13 -13.65
N LEU A 265 8.22 10.67 -12.78
CA LEU A 265 7.62 9.34 -12.83
C LEU A 265 6.19 9.36 -13.38
N THR A 266 5.54 10.52 -13.34
CA THR A 266 4.17 10.73 -13.84
C THR A 266 4.16 11.79 -14.93
N VAL A 267 3.09 11.81 -15.75
CA VAL A 267 2.91 12.82 -16.79
C VAL A 267 2.91 14.23 -16.17
N ASP A 268 2.22 14.41 -15.04
CA ASP A 268 2.14 15.70 -14.37
C ASP A 268 3.48 16.19 -13.85
N GLN A 269 4.33 15.27 -13.36
CA GLN A 269 5.71 15.58 -12.96
C GLN A 269 6.54 15.97 -14.18
N ALA A 270 6.43 15.22 -15.29
CA ALA A 270 7.16 15.53 -16.52
C ALA A 270 6.77 16.90 -17.09
N VAL A 271 5.47 17.21 -17.13
CA VAL A 271 4.96 18.51 -17.57
C VAL A 271 5.47 19.64 -16.68
N ARG A 272 5.45 19.48 -15.37
CA ARG A 272 6.01 20.48 -14.42
C ARG A 272 7.48 20.70 -14.66
N SER A 273 8.28 19.62 -14.75
CA SER A 273 9.73 19.72 -15.00
C SER A 273 10.04 20.38 -16.35
N MET A 274 9.26 20.10 -17.40
CA MET A 274 9.38 20.78 -18.71
C MET A 274 9.09 22.27 -18.57
N ARG A 275 8.01 22.62 -17.90
CA ARG A 275 7.62 24.02 -17.70
C ARG A 275 8.70 24.80 -16.95
N ASP A 276 9.25 24.22 -15.90
CA ASP A 276 10.32 24.84 -15.11
C ASP A 276 11.61 25.00 -15.92
N ALA A 277 11.93 24.03 -16.81
CA ALA A 277 13.07 24.10 -17.71
C ALA A 277 12.91 25.13 -18.83
N LEU A 278 11.67 25.34 -19.32
CA LEU A 278 11.35 26.26 -20.43
C LEU A 278 11.09 27.69 -19.95
N LEU A 279 10.71 27.89 -18.71
CA LEU A 279 10.45 29.19 -18.10
C LEU A 279 11.46 29.45 -16.98
N PRO A 280 12.74 29.74 -17.28
CA PRO A 280 13.68 30.12 -16.27
C PRO A 280 13.15 31.37 -15.54
N THR A 281 13.05 31.31 -14.22
CA THR A 281 12.65 32.44 -13.39
C THR A 281 13.66 33.57 -13.51
N SER A 282 13.53 34.41 -14.52
CA SER A 282 14.21 35.70 -14.61
C SER A 282 13.54 36.67 -13.61
N ARG A 283 13.92 36.56 -12.36
CA ARG A 283 13.78 37.65 -11.39
C ARG A 283 15.16 37.95 -10.82
N THR A 284 16.03 38.51 -11.66
CA THR A 284 17.06 39.39 -11.14
C THR A 284 16.36 40.66 -10.69
N PRO A 285 16.44 41.10 -9.44
CA PRO A 285 15.91 42.40 -9.04
C PRO A 285 16.72 43.45 -9.79
N VAL A 286 16.04 44.26 -10.61
CA VAL A 286 16.62 45.48 -11.17
C VAL A 286 16.95 46.38 -10.00
N SER A 287 18.24 46.59 -9.76
CA SER A 287 18.71 47.62 -8.81
C SER A 287 18.19 48.96 -9.27
N PRO A 288 17.64 49.80 -8.39
CA PRO A 288 17.23 51.13 -8.76
C PRO A 288 18.45 51.94 -9.22
N ILE A 289 18.34 52.52 -10.38
CA ILE A 289 19.33 53.46 -10.96
C ILE A 289 19.44 54.62 -9.95
N GLY A 290 20.63 54.82 -9.42
CA GLY A 290 20.92 55.94 -8.51
C GLY A 290 20.65 57.27 -9.20
N GLU A 291 19.94 58.15 -8.50
CA GLU A 291 19.84 59.57 -8.85
C GLU A 291 21.24 60.18 -8.89
N VAL A 292 21.62 60.77 -10.03
CA VAL A 292 22.80 61.58 -10.19
C VAL A 292 22.40 63.00 -9.85
N GLU A 293 23.09 63.60 -8.90
CA GLU A 293 23.09 65.04 -8.61
C GLU A 293 23.69 65.83 -9.80
#